data_1294d9d6c536a227f52332f2b7a08780
#
_entry.id   1294d9d6c536a227f52332f2b7a08780
#
_cell.length_a   1.000
_cell.length_b   1.000
_cell.length_c   1.000
_cell.angle_alpha   90.00
_cell.angle_beta   90.00
_cell.angle_gamma   90.00
#
_symmetry.space_group_name_H-M   'P 1'
#
loop_
_entity.id
_entity.type
_entity.pdbx_description
1 polymer ?
#
loop_
_entity_poly.entity_id
_entity_poly.type
_entity_poly.pdbx_seq_one_letter_code
_entity_poly.pdbx_strand_id
1 'polypeptide(L)' 'RRSGVVDVEWGNLNVRARPSTSAAIVAQAPDGAPITVLNTANGWHLVNYNGTIGYVSSEFVTLT' A
#
# COMPACT_ATOMS: atom_id res chain seq x y z
N ARG A 1 -7.29 5.37 -10.91
CA ARG A 1 -6.68 6.10 -9.78
C ARG A 1 -7.70 6.34 -8.69
N ARG A 2 -7.39 5.94 -7.50
CA ARG A 2 -8.29 6.11 -6.36
C ARG A 2 -7.52 6.52 -5.12
N SER A 3 -8.20 7.25 -4.25
CA SER A 3 -7.66 7.57 -2.93
C SER A 3 -7.93 6.44 -1.96
N GLY A 4 -7.03 6.25 -1.01
CA GLY A 4 -7.20 5.28 0.05
C GLY A 4 -6.47 5.71 1.31
N VAL A 5 -6.72 4.97 2.37
CA VAL A 5 -6.12 5.21 3.68
C VAL A 5 -5.58 3.88 4.19
N VAL A 6 -4.37 3.91 4.72
CA VAL A 6 -3.77 2.73 5.35
C VAL A 6 -4.55 2.37 6.60
N ASP A 7 -4.91 1.10 6.72
CA ASP A 7 -5.69 0.58 7.84
C ASP A 7 -5.00 -0.68 8.39
N VAL A 8 -4.15 -0.50 9.37
CA VAL A 8 -3.44 -1.58 10.06
C VAL A 8 -3.63 -1.43 11.57
N GLU A 9 -3.68 -2.56 12.25
CA GLU A 9 -3.83 -2.54 13.72
C GLU A 9 -2.49 -2.38 14.43
N TRP A 10 -1.41 -2.82 13.79
CA TRP A 10 -0.08 -2.86 14.40
C TRP A 10 0.96 -2.35 13.41
N GLY A 11 1.87 -1.56 13.92
CA GLY A 11 3.03 -1.12 13.15
C GLY A 11 2.65 -0.36 11.89
N ASN A 12 3.38 -0.59 10.82
CA ASN A 12 3.22 0.10 9.54
C ASN A 12 2.90 -0.88 8.42
N LEU A 13 2.25 -0.37 7.39
CA LEU A 13 2.05 -1.14 6.16
C LEU A 13 3.32 -1.08 5.32
N ASN A 14 3.83 -2.25 4.94
CA ASN A 14 5.01 -2.33 4.09
C ASN A 14 4.61 -2.09 2.63
N VAL A 15 5.29 -1.15 1.98
CA VAL A 15 5.18 -0.92 0.55
C VAL A 15 6.33 -1.70 -0.10
N ARG A 16 6.00 -2.60 -1.01
CA ARG A 16 6.96 -3.54 -1.58
C ARG A 16 7.24 -3.25 -3.04
N ALA A 17 8.42 -3.65 -3.49
CA ALA A 17 8.82 -3.43 -4.88
C ALA A 17 8.01 -4.27 -5.86
N ARG A 18 7.45 -5.40 -5.41
CA ARG A 18 6.64 -6.30 -6.25
C ARG A 18 5.44 -6.78 -5.44
N PRO A 19 4.39 -7.29 -6.08
CA PRO A 19 3.20 -7.78 -5.38
C PRO A 19 3.44 -9.16 -4.75
N SER A 20 4.31 -9.19 -3.78
CA SER A 20 4.71 -10.41 -3.09
C SER A 20 5.19 -10.07 -1.68
N THR A 21 4.86 -10.91 -0.70
CA THR A 21 5.32 -10.74 0.67
C THR A 21 6.82 -10.98 0.82
N SER A 22 7.46 -11.62 -0.17
CA SER A 22 8.90 -11.83 -0.19
C SER A 22 9.66 -10.74 -0.94
N ALA A 23 8.96 -9.78 -1.54
CA ALA A 23 9.61 -8.67 -2.24
C ALA A 23 10.26 -7.69 -1.27
N ALA A 24 11.24 -6.95 -1.77
CA ALA A 24 11.91 -5.93 -0.97
C ALA A 24 10.93 -4.84 -0.54
N ILE A 25 11.10 -4.35 0.68
CA ILE A 25 10.30 -3.25 1.22
C ILE A 25 10.94 -1.94 0.78
N VAL A 26 10.18 -1.10 0.09
CA VAL A 26 10.68 0.18 -0.42
C VAL A 26 10.19 1.37 0.41
N ALA A 27 9.15 1.18 1.21
CA ALA A 27 8.64 2.20 2.12
C ALA A 27 7.77 1.56 3.18
N GLN A 28 7.43 2.32 4.23
CA GLN A 28 6.49 1.89 5.25
C GLN A 28 5.53 3.04 5.53
N ALA A 29 4.23 2.74 5.54
CA ALA A 29 3.18 3.74 5.75
C ALA A 29 2.46 3.47 7.06
N PRO A 30 2.34 4.46 7.95
CA PRO A 30 1.64 4.27 9.21
C PRO A 30 0.13 4.17 9.02
N ASP A 31 -0.55 3.62 10.01
CA ASP A 31 -2.01 3.59 10.02
C ASP A 31 -2.58 5.00 9.83
N GLY A 32 -3.60 5.10 9.02
CA GLY A 32 -4.24 6.39 8.72
C GLY A 32 -3.56 7.21 7.63
N ALA A 33 -2.40 6.77 7.12
CA ALA A 33 -1.69 7.51 6.07
C ALA A 33 -2.48 7.53 4.77
N PRO A 34 -2.57 8.67 4.08
CA PRO A 34 -3.21 8.73 2.77
C PRO A 34 -2.31 8.13 1.70
N ILE A 35 -2.90 7.39 0.78
CA ILE A 35 -2.18 6.84 -0.37
C ILE A 35 -3.04 7.01 -1.62
N THR A 36 -2.39 6.98 -2.78
CA THR A 36 -3.09 6.97 -4.07
C THR A 36 -2.97 5.58 -4.66
N VAL A 37 -4.10 4.93 -4.91
CA VAL A 37 -4.14 3.61 -5.53
C VAL A 37 -4.16 3.78 -7.04
N LEU A 38 -3.16 3.23 -7.72
CA LEU A 38 -2.98 3.37 -9.16
C LEU A 38 -3.56 2.18 -9.92
N ASN A 39 -3.52 1.01 -9.33
CA ASN A 39 -4.04 -0.21 -9.95
C ASN A 39 -4.28 -1.26 -8.87
N THR A 40 -5.14 -2.23 -9.17
CA THR A 40 -5.46 -3.32 -8.26
C THR A 40 -5.53 -4.61 -9.04
N ALA A 41 -4.84 -5.64 -8.56
CA ALA A 41 -4.89 -6.97 -9.15
C ALA A 41 -4.45 -8.00 -8.12
N ASN A 42 -5.14 -9.15 -8.12
CA ASN A 42 -4.76 -10.33 -7.34
C ASN A 42 -4.54 -10.06 -5.85
N GLY A 43 -5.34 -9.16 -5.28
CA GLY A 43 -5.26 -8.84 -3.85
C GLY A 43 -4.16 -7.84 -3.49
N TRP A 44 -3.54 -7.21 -4.48
CA TRP A 44 -2.52 -6.19 -4.28
C TRP A 44 -2.91 -4.89 -4.96
N HIS A 45 -2.57 -3.77 -4.32
CA HIS A 45 -2.70 -2.43 -4.91
C HIS A 45 -1.32 -1.93 -5.30
N LEU A 46 -1.20 -1.40 -6.51
CA LEU A 46 -0.07 -0.56 -6.87
C LEU A 46 -0.40 0.84 -6.38
N VAL A 47 0.47 1.41 -5.55
CA VAL A 47 0.18 2.69 -4.89
C VAL A 47 1.33 3.66 -5.04
N ASN A 48 1.00 4.94 -4.88
CA ASN A 48 1.98 6.00 -4.69
C ASN A 48 1.81 6.50 -3.25
N TYR A 49 2.85 6.34 -2.46
CA TYR A 49 2.92 6.84 -1.09
C TYR A 49 4.09 7.82 -0.99
N ASN A 50 3.77 9.11 -0.84
CA ASN A 50 4.79 10.18 -0.75
C ASN A 50 5.82 10.15 -1.87
N GLY A 51 5.39 9.81 -3.08
CA GLY A 51 6.28 9.74 -4.23
C GLY A 51 6.95 8.38 -4.44
N THR A 52 6.78 7.45 -3.51
CA THR A 52 7.28 6.09 -3.66
C THR A 52 6.21 5.22 -4.29
N ILE A 53 6.52 4.61 -5.42
CA ILE A 53 5.61 3.71 -6.12
C ILE A 53 5.94 2.27 -5.71
N GLY A 54 4.93 1.54 -5.28
CA GLY A 54 5.13 0.14 -4.89
C GLY A 54 3.80 -0.56 -4.66
N TYR A 55 3.88 -1.76 -4.12
CA TYR A 55 2.71 -2.62 -3.92
C TYR A 55 2.42 -2.82 -2.45
N VAL A 56 1.12 -2.79 -2.12
CA VAL A 56 0.64 -3.10 -0.77
C VAL A 56 -0.48 -4.14 -0.87
N SER A 57 -0.64 -4.94 0.19
CA SER A 57 -1.75 -5.89 0.26
C SER A 57 -3.05 -5.12 0.38
N SER A 58 -4.04 -5.49 -0.43
CA SER A 58 -5.31 -4.77 -0.50
C SER A 58 -6.11 -4.85 0.81
N GLU A 59 -5.87 -5.86 1.64
CA GLU A 59 -6.60 -6.02 2.90
C GLU A 59 -6.28 -4.94 3.92
N PHE A 60 -5.18 -4.20 3.74
CA PHE A 60 -4.74 -3.17 4.67
C PHE A 60 -5.01 -1.75 4.17
N VAL A 61 -5.85 -1.62 3.16
CA VAL A 61 -6.19 -0.31 2.58
C VAL A 61 -7.69 -0.17 2.52
N THR A 62 -8.19 0.94 3.05
CA THR A 62 -9.59 1.33 2.92
C THR A 62 -9.68 2.36 1.82
N LEU A 63 -10.39 2.03 0.74
CA LEU A 63 -10.61 2.97 -0.36
C LEU A 63 -11.62 4.03 0.04
N THR A 64 -11.35 5.24 -0.36
CA THR A 64 -12.22 6.39 -0.04
C THR A 64 -12.82 7.02 -1.29
#